data_12b0f5fd514a87905f28d4cc5974abe7
#
_entry.id   12b0f5fd514a87905f28d4cc5974abe7
#
_cell.length_a   1.000
_cell.length_b   1.000
_cell.length_c   1.000
_cell.angle_alpha   90.00
_cell.angle_beta   90.00
_cell.angle_gamma   90.00
#
_symmetry.space_group_name_H-M   'P 1'
#
loop_
_entity.id
_entity.type
_entity.pdbx_description
1 polymer ?
#
loop_
_entity_poly.entity_id
_entity_poly.type
_entity_poly.pdbx_seq_one_letter_code
_entity_poly.pdbx_strand_id
1 'polypeptide(L)'
;MRVCDPFCGVGPSLAILLSEPGLVGEVLASDLNPHAVELLMDNLRRWDGRGYPMGPAPISRIYEDRIIGVADAMQLQTNPEFTGRWDLLIVNLPHRTLDILHSLVPLIDRETPSMVRGRVIVPENEIEHANRSISRDLPDSLAGFPAPNLRVKRDYSSKLRLCSFQAWIAPRED
;
A
#
# COMPACT_ATOMS: atom_id res chain seq x y z
N MET A 1 13.70 3.07 2.75
CA MET A 1 12.65 2.08 3.03
C MET A 1 12.17 1.39 1.76
N ARG A 2 11.63 0.16 1.88
CA ARG A 2 11.04 -0.62 0.80
C ARG A 2 9.52 -0.41 0.81
N VAL A 3 8.95 0.03 -0.30
CA VAL A 3 7.55 0.44 -0.41
C VAL A 3 6.78 -0.52 -1.31
N CYS A 4 5.62 -1.00 -0.84
CA CYS A 4 4.66 -1.77 -1.63
C CYS A 4 3.35 -0.97 -1.77
N ASP A 5 3.00 -0.62 -3.01
CA ASP A 5 1.72 0.01 -3.36
C ASP A 5 0.97 -0.88 -4.38
N PRO A 6 0.22 -1.89 -3.92
CA PRO A 6 -0.45 -2.86 -4.80
C PRO A 6 -1.76 -2.34 -5.42
N PHE A 7 -2.10 -1.09 -5.17
CA PHE A 7 -3.24 -0.35 -5.72
C PHE A 7 -2.80 1.04 -6.17
N CYS A 8 -1.66 1.09 -6.85
CA CYS A 8 -0.93 2.34 -7.09
C CYS A 8 -1.66 3.31 -8.04
N GLY A 9 -2.59 2.83 -8.86
CA GLY A 9 -3.20 3.65 -9.90
C GLY A 9 -2.11 4.28 -10.78
N VAL A 10 -2.19 5.58 -10.97
CA VAL A 10 -1.18 6.37 -11.70
C VAL A 10 0.00 6.84 -10.83
N GLY A 11 0.09 6.36 -9.59
CA GLY A 11 1.21 6.58 -8.67
C GLY A 11 1.18 7.84 -7.79
N PRO A 12 0.02 8.37 -7.34
CA PRO A 12 0.01 9.62 -6.56
C PRO A 12 0.77 9.52 -5.23
N SER A 13 0.77 8.35 -4.59
CA SER A 13 1.56 8.10 -3.37
C SER A 13 3.05 8.08 -3.67
N LEU A 14 3.43 7.46 -4.79
CA LEU A 14 4.82 7.33 -5.22
C LEU A 14 5.41 8.68 -5.62
N ALA A 15 4.62 9.58 -6.25
CA ALA A 15 5.07 10.93 -6.59
C ALA A 15 5.61 11.68 -5.36
N ILE A 16 4.90 11.56 -4.23
CA ILE A 16 5.31 12.20 -2.97
C ILE A 16 6.53 11.49 -2.38
N LEU A 17 6.50 10.16 -2.31
CA LEU A 17 7.56 9.37 -1.67
C LEU A 17 8.89 9.46 -2.42
N LEU A 18 8.85 9.46 -3.77
CA LEU A 18 10.04 9.54 -4.61
C LEU A 18 10.59 10.97 -4.73
N SER A 19 9.81 12.00 -4.38
CA SER A 19 10.30 13.38 -4.34
C SER A 19 11.26 13.65 -3.17
N GLU A 20 11.28 12.76 -2.15
CA GLU A 20 12.16 12.88 -0.99
C GLU A 20 13.44 12.05 -1.20
N PRO A 21 14.59 12.69 -1.45
CA PRO A 21 15.83 11.97 -1.75
C PRO A 21 16.25 11.01 -0.63
N GLY A 22 16.57 9.77 -0.98
CA GLY A 22 17.03 8.75 -0.04
C GLY A 22 15.95 8.12 0.84
N LEU A 23 14.69 8.58 0.75
CA LEU A 23 13.60 8.02 1.54
C LEU A 23 13.22 6.61 1.07
N VAL A 24 13.12 6.42 -0.24
CA VAL A 24 12.70 5.14 -0.85
C VAL A 24 13.90 4.46 -1.50
N GLY A 25 14.20 3.23 -1.05
CA GLY A 25 15.24 2.39 -1.62
C GLY A 25 14.71 1.41 -2.66
N GLU A 26 13.50 0.87 -2.45
CA GLU A 26 12.88 -0.09 -3.37
C GLU A 26 11.37 0.14 -3.45
N VAL A 27 10.79 -0.09 -4.63
CA VAL A 27 9.34 0.03 -4.88
C VAL A 27 8.82 -1.22 -5.57
N LEU A 28 7.74 -1.78 -5.03
CA LEU A 28 6.78 -2.57 -5.77
C LEU A 28 5.53 -1.71 -5.98
N ALA A 29 5.14 -1.50 -7.23
CA ALA A 29 3.91 -0.79 -7.57
C ALA A 29 3.13 -1.57 -8.63
N SER A 30 1.88 -1.86 -8.34
CA SER A 30 1.00 -2.57 -9.26
C SER A 30 -0.42 -2.03 -9.21
N ASP A 31 -1.13 -2.28 -10.27
CA ASP A 31 -2.57 -2.07 -10.35
C ASP A 31 -3.17 -3.16 -11.26
N LEU A 32 -4.41 -3.53 -11.02
CA LEU A 32 -5.11 -4.48 -11.87
C LEU A 32 -5.51 -3.84 -13.22
N ASN A 33 -5.64 -2.51 -13.26
CA ASN A 33 -5.96 -1.76 -14.46
C ASN A 33 -4.70 -1.50 -15.31
N PRO A 34 -4.56 -2.12 -16.48
CA PRO A 34 -3.38 -1.97 -17.33
C PRO A 34 -3.17 -0.53 -17.80
N HIS A 35 -4.24 0.24 -18.01
CA HIS A 35 -4.12 1.64 -18.41
C HIS A 35 -3.56 2.52 -17.28
N ALA A 36 -3.90 2.23 -16.03
CA ALA A 36 -3.31 2.93 -14.89
C ALA A 36 -1.81 2.65 -14.78
N VAL A 37 -1.38 1.40 -15.02
CA VAL A 37 0.04 1.01 -15.02
C VAL A 37 0.82 1.69 -16.16
N GLU A 38 0.23 1.80 -17.34
CA GLU A 38 0.83 2.55 -18.46
C GLU A 38 1.10 4.01 -18.07
N LEU A 39 0.11 4.69 -17.51
CA LEU A 39 0.24 6.06 -17.03
C LEU A 39 1.23 6.18 -15.85
N LEU A 40 1.28 5.18 -14.97
CA LEU A 40 2.29 5.12 -13.92
C LEU A 40 3.71 5.10 -14.51
N MET A 41 3.96 4.24 -15.50
CA MET A 41 5.28 4.17 -16.14
C MET A 41 5.68 5.49 -16.82
N ASP A 42 4.71 6.19 -17.43
CA ASP A 42 4.95 7.53 -17.98
C ASP A 42 5.29 8.56 -16.90
N ASN A 43 4.62 8.48 -15.76
CA ASN A 43 4.90 9.35 -14.62
C ASN A 43 6.27 9.05 -14.01
N LEU A 44 6.62 7.78 -13.83
CA LEU A 44 7.93 7.37 -13.30
C LEU A 44 9.08 7.86 -14.18
N ARG A 45 8.96 7.77 -15.52
CA ARG A 45 9.96 8.36 -16.45
C ARG A 45 10.20 9.83 -16.18
N ARG A 46 9.15 10.58 -15.85
CA ARG A 46 9.25 12.04 -15.55
C ARG A 46 9.82 12.31 -14.17
N TRP A 47 9.55 11.43 -13.18
CA TRP A 47 9.96 11.66 -11.79
C TRP A 47 11.40 11.25 -11.51
N ASP A 48 11.85 10.11 -12.04
CA ASP A 48 13.21 9.61 -11.79
C ASP A 48 14.15 9.65 -13.00
N GLY A 49 13.64 10.04 -14.18
CA GLY A 49 14.44 10.19 -15.40
C GLY A 49 14.92 8.87 -16.03
N ARG A 50 14.41 7.72 -15.57
CA ARG A 50 14.80 6.39 -16.08
C ARG A 50 13.92 5.96 -17.24
N GLY A 51 14.43 5.04 -18.07
CA GLY A 51 13.65 4.42 -19.13
C GLY A 51 12.76 3.31 -18.60
N TYR A 52 11.45 3.42 -18.76
CA TYR A 52 10.47 2.35 -18.44
C TYR A 52 9.88 1.78 -19.72
N PRO A 53 9.44 0.50 -19.74
CA PRO A 53 8.77 -0.09 -20.90
C PRO A 53 7.58 0.74 -21.36
N MET A 54 7.32 0.74 -22.66
CA MET A 54 6.13 1.35 -23.24
C MET A 54 4.94 0.40 -23.10
N GLY A 55 3.78 0.96 -22.73
CA GLY A 55 2.55 0.21 -22.56
C GLY A 55 2.48 -0.62 -21.28
N PRO A 56 1.30 -1.22 -20.99
CA PRO A 56 1.09 -2.05 -19.82
C PRO A 56 1.81 -3.40 -19.98
N ALA A 57 2.47 -3.85 -18.93
CA ALA A 57 3.13 -5.15 -18.87
C ALA A 57 2.78 -5.87 -17.56
N PRO A 58 2.82 -7.21 -17.52
CA PRO A 58 2.76 -7.96 -16.28
C PRO A 58 3.82 -7.47 -15.30
N ILE A 59 3.52 -7.59 -13.99
CA ILE A 59 4.46 -7.19 -12.95
C ILE A 59 5.80 -7.88 -13.11
N SER A 60 6.86 -7.11 -13.12
CA SER A 60 8.24 -7.60 -13.27
C SER A 60 9.24 -6.63 -12.66
N ARG A 61 10.43 -7.12 -12.36
CA ARG A 61 11.56 -6.30 -11.93
C ARG A 61 12.16 -5.58 -13.16
N ILE A 62 11.91 -4.28 -13.25
CA ILE A 62 12.40 -3.42 -14.33
C ILE A 62 13.82 -2.94 -14.01
N TYR A 63 14.05 -2.57 -12.76
CA TYR A 63 15.36 -2.23 -12.20
C TYR A 63 15.55 -2.97 -10.89
N GLU A 64 16.77 -3.00 -10.38
CA GLU A 64 17.08 -3.64 -9.10
C GLU A 64 16.16 -3.14 -7.96
N ASP A 65 15.79 -1.86 -8.02
CA ASP A 65 14.99 -1.15 -7.02
C ASP A 65 13.55 -0.83 -7.50
N ARG A 66 13.09 -1.38 -8.63
CA ARG A 66 11.75 -1.11 -9.20
C ARG A 66 11.10 -2.37 -9.74
N ILE A 67 10.02 -2.77 -9.10
CA ILE A 67 9.12 -3.86 -9.50
C ILE A 67 7.79 -3.22 -9.85
N ILE A 68 7.46 -3.18 -11.14
CA ILE A 68 6.30 -2.43 -11.64
C ILE A 68 5.53 -3.31 -12.62
N GLY A 69 4.20 -3.22 -12.60
CA GLY A 69 3.40 -3.86 -13.64
C GLY A 69 1.94 -4.12 -13.25
N VAL A 70 1.25 -4.75 -14.19
CA VAL A 70 -0.14 -5.19 -14.00
C VAL A 70 -0.14 -6.44 -13.12
N ALA A 71 -0.84 -6.39 -12.01
CA ALA A 71 -1.02 -7.55 -11.12
C ALA A 71 -2.31 -7.43 -10.31
N ASP A 72 -2.88 -8.58 -9.97
CA ASP A 72 -3.86 -8.68 -8.89
C ASP A 72 -3.12 -8.67 -7.55
N ALA A 73 -3.43 -7.69 -6.71
CA ALA A 73 -2.85 -7.56 -5.38
C ALA A 73 -3.00 -8.82 -4.53
N MET A 74 -4.09 -9.57 -4.73
CA MET A 74 -4.35 -10.81 -4.02
C MET A 74 -3.42 -11.96 -4.43
N GLN A 75 -2.73 -11.84 -5.56
CA GLN A 75 -1.75 -12.84 -6.01
C GLN A 75 -0.32 -12.49 -5.55
N LEU A 76 -0.04 -11.24 -5.20
CA LEU A 76 1.30 -10.82 -4.77
C LEU A 76 1.75 -11.57 -3.50
N GLN A 77 0.84 -11.82 -2.58
CA GLN A 77 1.10 -12.52 -1.33
C GLN A 77 1.50 -14.00 -1.50
N THR A 78 1.24 -14.58 -2.68
CA THR A 78 1.61 -15.98 -2.97
C THR A 78 2.99 -16.09 -3.62
N ASN A 79 3.61 -14.96 -3.99
CA ASN A 79 4.93 -14.94 -4.59
C ASN A 79 6.01 -14.73 -3.51
N PRO A 80 6.89 -15.73 -3.27
CA PRO A 80 7.96 -15.62 -2.26
C PRO A 80 8.90 -14.43 -2.46
N GLU A 81 9.04 -13.91 -3.68
CA GLU A 81 9.85 -12.73 -3.97
C GLU A 81 9.27 -11.47 -3.30
N PHE A 82 7.95 -11.45 -3.05
CA PHE A 82 7.25 -10.25 -2.57
C PHE A 82 6.82 -10.35 -1.11
N THR A 83 6.78 -11.55 -0.53
CA THR A 83 6.34 -11.77 0.85
C THR A 83 7.42 -11.43 1.88
N GLY A 84 7.02 -10.93 3.05
CA GLY A 84 7.90 -10.65 4.19
C GLY A 84 8.95 -9.56 3.92
N ARG A 85 8.68 -8.62 3.01
CA ARG A 85 9.74 -7.78 2.46
C ARG A 85 9.54 -6.27 2.68
N TRP A 86 8.32 -5.79 2.86
CA TRP A 86 8.00 -4.38 2.69
C TRP A 86 7.89 -3.63 4.01
N ASP A 87 8.68 -2.55 4.13
CA ASP A 87 8.69 -1.66 5.31
C ASP A 87 7.45 -0.76 5.35
N LEU A 88 6.89 -0.43 4.17
CA LEU A 88 5.67 0.33 4.02
C LEU A 88 4.72 -0.36 3.04
N LEU A 89 3.54 -0.72 3.51
CA LEU A 89 2.44 -1.20 2.69
C LEU A 89 1.38 -0.11 2.57
N ILE A 90 1.02 0.26 1.33
CA ILE A 90 -0.01 1.26 1.03
C ILE A 90 -1.27 0.54 0.53
N VAL A 91 -2.38 0.67 1.26
CA VAL A 91 -3.66 0.04 0.90
C VAL A 91 -4.66 1.13 0.51
N ASN A 92 -4.63 1.50 -0.78
CA ASN A 92 -5.47 2.57 -1.31
C ASN A 92 -6.61 2.05 -2.20
N LEU A 93 -7.41 1.14 -1.67
CA LEU A 93 -8.62 0.61 -2.29
C LEU A 93 -9.83 0.84 -1.35
N PRO A 94 -10.26 2.10 -1.12
CA PRO A 94 -11.05 2.50 0.04
C PRO A 94 -12.40 1.80 0.18
N HIS A 95 -13.02 1.34 -0.91
CA HIS A 95 -14.27 0.58 -0.86
C HIS A 95 -14.09 -0.88 -0.43
N ARG A 96 -12.88 -1.43 -0.51
CA ARG A 96 -12.60 -2.85 -0.25
C ARG A 96 -11.49 -3.11 0.75
N THR A 97 -10.88 -2.06 1.29
CA THR A 97 -9.75 -2.20 2.21
C THR A 97 -10.07 -3.13 3.37
N LEU A 98 -11.25 -3.02 3.98
CA LEU A 98 -11.63 -3.89 5.12
C LEU A 98 -11.76 -5.36 4.72
N ASP A 99 -12.13 -5.65 3.47
CA ASP A 99 -12.31 -7.03 3.00
C ASP A 99 -10.97 -7.72 2.71
N ILE A 100 -9.95 -6.94 2.30
CA ILE A 100 -8.72 -7.49 1.75
C ILE A 100 -7.48 -7.29 2.63
N LEU A 101 -7.57 -6.45 3.67
CA LEU A 101 -6.41 -6.04 4.48
C LEU A 101 -5.64 -7.25 5.04
N HIS A 102 -6.34 -8.22 5.62
CA HIS A 102 -5.73 -9.43 6.19
C HIS A 102 -4.94 -10.25 5.15
N SER A 103 -5.41 -10.26 3.90
CA SER A 103 -4.75 -10.98 2.80
C SER A 103 -3.45 -10.33 2.34
N LEU A 104 -3.23 -9.05 2.66
CA LEU A 104 -2.02 -8.31 2.29
C LEU A 104 -0.94 -8.35 3.39
N VAL A 105 -1.28 -8.78 4.59
CA VAL A 105 -0.34 -8.88 5.72
C VAL A 105 0.91 -9.69 5.39
N PRO A 106 0.87 -10.80 4.62
CA PRO A 106 2.07 -11.54 4.25
C PRO A 106 3.12 -10.73 3.47
N LEU A 107 2.76 -9.59 2.88
CA LEU A 107 3.70 -8.72 2.17
C LEU A 107 4.62 -7.94 3.14
N ILE A 108 4.16 -7.68 4.36
CA ILE A 108 4.85 -6.82 5.34
C ILE A 108 6.11 -7.52 5.84
N ASP A 109 7.21 -6.77 5.95
CA ASP A 109 8.40 -7.21 6.71
C ASP A 109 8.02 -7.40 8.19
N ARG A 110 8.36 -8.56 8.73
CA ARG A 110 8.12 -8.92 10.13
C ARG A 110 9.42 -9.18 10.90
N GLU A 111 10.58 -8.91 10.29
CA GLU A 111 11.88 -8.94 10.96
C GLU A 111 12.23 -7.57 11.55
N THR A 112 11.73 -6.50 10.95
CA THR A 112 11.93 -5.13 11.42
C THR A 112 10.59 -4.39 11.56
N PRO A 113 10.53 -3.27 12.32
CA PRO A 113 9.34 -2.44 12.38
C PRO A 113 8.89 -1.98 11.00
N SER A 114 7.63 -2.19 10.69
CA SER A 114 7.04 -1.81 9.41
C SER A 114 5.78 -0.97 9.59
N MET A 115 5.26 -0.41 8.51
CA MET A 115 4.09 0.46 8.54
C MET A 115 3.06 0.04 7.49
N VAL A 116 1.79 0.10 7.89
CA VAL A 116 0.64 0.02 6.98
C VAL A 116 -0.08 1.35 6.96
N ARG A 117 -0.32 1.89 5.77
CA ARG A 117 -1.17 3.07 5.56
C ARG A 117 -2.31 2.72 4.64
N GLY A 118 -3.52 3.05 5.04
CA GLY A 118 -4.68 2.73 4.21
C GLY A 118 -5.77 3.80 4.25
N ARG A 119 -6.72 3.63 3.33
CA ARG A 119 -7.94 4.42 3.25
C ARG A 119 -9.14 3.49 3.24
N VAL A 120 -10.22 3.93 3.89
CA VAL A 120 -11.51 3.22 3.88
C VAL A 120 -12.64 4.21 3.68
N ILE A 121 -13.74 3.75 3.09
CA ILE A 121 -15.01 4.46 3.01
C ILE A 121 -16.01 3.68 3.83
N VAL A 122 -16.52 4.29 4.88
CA VAL A 122 -17.47 3.66 5.81
C VAL A 122 -18.58 4.63 6.20
N PRO A 123 -19.76 4.12 6.60
CA PRO A 123 -20.77 4.94 7.28
C PRO A 123 -20.20 5.53 8.56
N GLU A 124 -20.64 6.74 8.90
CA GLU A 124 -20.17 7.43 10.12
C GLU A 124 -20.39 6.62 11.38
N ASN A 125 -21.53 5.96 11.50
CA ASN A 125 -21.88 5.10 12.63
C ASN A 125 -21.12 3.76 12.66
N GLU A 126 -20.33 3.42 11.62
CA GLU A 126 -19.56 2.19 11.53
C GLU A 126 -18.05 2.40 11.74
N ILE A 127 -17.60 3.63 11.97
CA ILE A 127 -16.16 3.96 12.15
C ILE A 127 -15.54 3.11 13.27
N GLU A 128 -16.22 2.97 14.41
CA GLU A 128 -15.75 2.15 15.55
C GLU A 128 -15.66 0.65 15.18
N HIS A 129 -16.60 0.15 14.40
CA HIS A 129 -16.57 -1.22 13.92
C HIS A 129 -15.38 -1.43 12.96
N ALA A 130 -15.17 -0.51 12.04
CA ALA A 130 -14.04 -0.54 11.11
C ALA A 130 -12.69 -0.45 11.83
N ASN A 131 -12.56 0.36 12.88
CA ASN A 131 -11.37 0.41 13.73
C ASN A 131 -11.05 -0.97 14.33
N ARG A 132 -12.04 -1.64 14.89
CA ARG A 132 -11.86 -2.99 15.46
C ARG A 132 -11.48 -4.01 14.39
N SER A 133 -12.07 -3.93 13.19
CA SER A 133 -11.72 -4.81 12.07
C SER A 133 -10.27 -4.61 11.64
N ILE A 134 -9.80 -3.37 11.48
CA ILE A 134 -8.41 -3.08 11.13
C ILE A 134 -7.46 -3.61 12.20
N SER A 135 -7.76 -3.39 13.49
CA SER A 135 -6.93 -3.86 14.60
C SER A 135 -6.89 -5.40 14.70
N ARG A 136 -7.96 -6.08 14.33
CA ARG A 136 -8.01 -7.56 14.29
C ARG A 136 -7.21 -8.14 13.13
N ASP A 137 -7.26 -7.47 11.96
CA ASP A 137 -6.71 -7.98 10.71
C ASP A 137 -5.22 -7.67 10.55
N LEU A 138 -4.69 -6.71 11.31
CA LEU A 138 -3.26 -6.38 11.34
C LEU A 138 -2.55 -7.11 12.49
N PRO A 139 -1.25 -7.38 12.35
CA PRO A 139 -0.41 -7.85 13.45
C PRO A 139 -0.30 -6.83 14.58
N ASP A 140 0.31 -7.24 15.69
CA ASP A 140 0.50 -6.41 16.86
C ASP A 140 1.18 -5.07 16.54
N SER A 141 0.68 -4.02 17.19
CA SER A 141 1.24 -2.68 17.06
C SER A 141 2.60 -2.59 17.73
N LEU A 142 3.50 -1.83 17.12
CA LEU A 142 4.83 -1.55 17.68
C LEU A 142 4.68 -0.83 19.03
N ALA A 143 5.43 -1.29 20.03
CA ALA A 143 5.43 -0.70 21.37
C ALA A 143 5.74 0.80 21.31
N GLY A 144 4.98 1.60 22.06
CA GLY A 144 5.09 3.07 22.06
C GLY A 144 4.34 3.78 20.94
N PHE A 145 3.74 3.05 20.01
CA PHE A 145 2.87 3.62 18.98
C PHE A 145 1.41 3.30 19.26
N PRO A 146 0.48 4.22 18.92
CA PRO A 146 -0.94 3.98 19.12
C PRO A 146 -1.44 2.86 18.20
N ALA A 147 -2.45 2.14 18.67
CA ALA A 147 -3.21 1.23 17.81
C ALA A 147 -3.78 1.97 16.59
N PRO A 148 -3.99 1.26 15.47
CA PRO A 148 -4.57 1.88 14.28
C PRO A 148 -5.92 2.52 14.62
N ASN A 149 -6.10 3.76 14.16
CA ASN A 149 -7.33 4.51 14.37
C ASN A 149 -7.71 5.27 13.10
N LEU A 150 -8.97 5.17 12.71
CA LEU A 150 -9.51 5.85 11.55
C LEU A 150 -9.66 7.35 11.83
N ARG A 151 -9.09 8.14 10.94
CA ARG A 151 -9.25 9.60 10.93
C ARG A 151 -10.08 10.00 9.72
N VAL A 152 -11.22 10.64 9.97
CA VAL A 152 -12.04 11.20 8.90
C VAL A 152 -11.24 12.27 8.16
N LYS A 153 -11.15 12.12 6.83
CA LYS A 153 -10.49 13.08 5.95
C LYS A 153 -11.47 14.04 5.30
N ARG A 154 -12.61 13.53 4.88
CA ARG A 154 -13.70 14.31 4.28
C ARG A 154 -14.97 13.48 4.21
N ASP A 155 -16.07 14.17 3.98
CA ASP A 155 -17.31 13.53 3.55
C ASP A 155 -17.10 12.92 2.16
N TYR A 156 -17.51 11.68 1.99
CA TYR A 156 -17.56 11.01 0.70
C TYR A 156 -18.95 11.14 0.08
N SER A 157 -19.97 11.07 0.92
CA SER A 157 -21.36 11.37 0.60
C SER A 157 -22.09 11.84 1.87
N SER A 158 -23.41 12.05 1.80
CA SER A 158 -24.21 12.44 2.97
C SER A 158 -24.13 11.45 4.14
N LYS A 159 -23.84 10.17 3.86
CA LYS A 159 -23.79 9.09 4.87
C LYS A 159 -22.43 8.43 5.02
N LEU A 160 -21.51 8.64 4.07
CA LEU A 160 -20.23 7.95 4.03
C LEU A 160 -19.09 8.92 4.31
N ARG A 161 -18.07 8.43 5.00
CA ARG A 161 -16.84 9.15 5.33
C ARG A 161 -15.66 8.47 4.66
N LEU A 162 -14.81 9.26 3.97
CA LEU A 162 -13.48 8.81 3.58
C LEU A 162 -12.57 8.97 4.79
N CYS A 163 -12.07 7.87 5.27
CA CYS A 163 -11.14 7.80 6.39
C CYS A 163 -9.76 7.33 5.96
N SER A 164 -8.75 7.66 6.73
CA SER A 164 -7.41 7.08 6.61
C SER A 164 -6.97 6.48 7.93
N PHE A 165 -6.12 5.48 7.87
CA PHE A 165 -5.42 4.93 9.04
C PHE A 165 -3.93 4.77 8.76
N GLN A 166 -3.18 4.66 9.85
CA GLN A 166 -1.78 4.30 9.86
C GLN A 166 -1.56 3.36 11.05
N ALA A 167 -0.83 2.29 10.81
CA ALA A 167 -0.45 1.31 11.82
C ALA A 167 1.06 1.07 11.75
N TRP A 168 1.73 1.16 12.89
CA TRP A 168 3.08 0.68 13.07
C TRP A 168 3.02 -0.76 13.56
N ILE A 169 3.67 -1.65 12.85
CA ILE A 169 3.63 -3.09 13.09
C ILE A 169 4.92 -3.52 13.79
N ALA A 170 4.77 -4.27 14.85
CA ALA A 170 5.90 -4.86 15.57
C ALA A 170 6.56 -5.97 14.74
N PRO A 171 7.89 -6.15 14.87
CA PRO A 171 8.54 -7.37 14.42
C PRO A 171 7.89 -8.61 15.03
N ARG A 172 8.05 -9.76 14.37
CA ARG A 172 7.61 -11.02 14.94
C ARG A 172 8.52 -11.38 16.12
N GLU A 173 7.93 -11.69 17.25
CA GLU A 173 8.69 -12.30 18.36
C GLU A 173 8.96 -13.77 18.01
N ASP A 174 10.21 -14.23 18.17
CA ASP A 174 10.65 -15.61 17.98
C ASP A 174 10.07 -16.55 19.04
#